data_671c8fb40dfd167393ddb98de7cb2e7c
#
_entry.id   671c8fb40dfd167393ddb98de7cb2e7c
#
_cell.length_a   1.000
_cell.length_b   1.000
_cell.length_c   1.000
_cell.angle_alpha   90.00
_cell.angle_beta   90.00
_cell.angle_gamma   90.00
#
_symmetry.space_group_name_H-M   'P 1'
#
loop_
_entity.id
_entity.type
_entity.pdbx_description
1 polymer ?
#
loop_
_entity_poly.entity_id
_entity_poly.type
_entity_poly.pdbx_seq_one_letter_code
_entity_poly.pdbx_strand_id
1 'polypeptide(L)'
;MTLAKHWKYGKDEDIVVTQLRGLVASNPYVNLIPSEKVVFNPHSDTSKKITIISGGGAGHEPMHGGFVGENLLDAAVSGSVFASPSTKQIMAAIKTKSNKEKGTIIVIKNYTGDILHFGLVAERAKSEGYKVELVIVSDDVAVGREQNKMVGRRGLAGTAFIHKILGSASATSPDVDLKSLSDLGHAINKNLVTLGASLDRTSVPGKLEEEIEFTGNDEMELGLGIHNEPGTKIKPIPNIDELIQKMYHQLLSPEDKDRHYVDFDFENDEYVLLINNIGGTSSFELYAIAEHALANLPLKRKPKRVYVSDFVTSFNSPGFSITLLNLSNLKKEDISFTDEDVLKFLDTPTNAPGWKPKIYDSEIWNSQNKEIESPMKNETLTSSDLKIDGQKFESQLVNALKVLLDEEPKITRYDTVVGDGDCGQTLADGANSILKALKEDDDFKSNLNDPVYTLGKITEYVEDSMGGTSGGLYSIFLTALVKQLKQTKEISVQSVGDALYHALYDGLFKYTRARVGGRTLIDTLQPFVDALHKTGDLTKAVEAANKGCEETKNLRASFGRASYVNEEEFKAEGGIPDPGAVGVLALIKGFTEKL
;
A
#
# COMPACT_ATOMS: atom_id res chain seq x y z
N MET A 1 -10.72 11.40 11.62
CA MET A 1 -11.68 12.44 11.16
C MET A 1 -11.69 12.71 9.64
N THR A 2 -10.84 12.10 8.82
CA THR A 2 -10.82 12.32 7.37
C THR A 2 -11.73 11.37 6.58
N LEU A 3 -12.18 10.29 7.17
CA LEU A 3 -12.95 9.22 6.49
C LEU A 3 -14.43 9.56 6.23
N ALA A 4 -14.96 10.58 6.88
CA ALA A 4 -16.34 11.04 6.70
C ALA A 4 -16.55 11.89 5.43
N LYS A 5 -15.48 12.29 4.72
CA LYS A 5 -15.58 13.14 3.54
C LYS A 5 -15.75 12.34 2.27
N HIS A 6 -16.80 12.68 1.51
CA HIS A 6 -17.08 12.14 0.19
C HIS A 6 -17.15 13.24 -0.86
N TRP A 7 -16.90 12.88 -2.11
CA TRP A 7 -17.23 13.74 -3.24
C TRP A 7 -18.73 14.00 -3.28
N LYS A 8 -19.12 15.24 -3.58
CA LYS A 8 -20.53 15.65 -3.67
C LYS A 8 -21.05 15.37 -5.08
N TYR A 9 -22.13 14.62 -5.15
CA TYR A 9 -22.86 14.32 -6.38
C TYR A 9 -24.12 15.17 -6.49
N GLY A 10 -24.78 15.17 -7.65
CA GLY A 10 -26.04 15.87 -7.85
C GLY A 10 -27.12 15.39 -6.87
N LYS A 11 -27.96 16.30 -6.37
CA LYS A 11 -28.97 15.99 -5.33
C LYS A 11 -29.94 14.88 -5.72
N ASP A 12 -30.28 14.80 -7.01
CA ASP A 12 -31.23 13.82 -7.56
C ASP A 12 -30.52 12.72 -8.35
N GLU A 13 -29.20 12.60 -8.21
CA GLU A 13 -28.37 11.62 -8.94
C GLU A 13 -28.40 10.25 -8.26
N ASP A 14 -28.73 9.20 -9.03
CA ASP A 14 -28.53 7.82 -8.58
C ASP A 14 -27.05 7.45 -8.73
N ILE A 15 -26.29 7.59 -7.63
CA ILE A 15 -24.85 7.31 -7.60
C ILE A 15 -24.52 5.87 -8.01
N VAL A 16 -25.41 4.91 -7.77
CA VAL A 16 -25.20 3.51 -8.17
C VAL A 16 -25.26 3.39 -9.69
N VAL A 17 -26.23 4.03 -10.33
CA VAL A 17 -26.30 4.05 -11.81
C VAL A 17 -25.12 4.82 -12.39
N THR A 18 -24.72 5.91 -11.76
CA THR A 18 -23.57 6.72 -12.21
C THR A 18 -22.29 5.92 -12.18
N GLN A 19 -21.99 5.22 -11.06
CA GLN A 19 -20.78 4.38 -10.98
C GLN A 19 -20.81 3.23 -12.00
N LEU A 20 -21.98 2.57 -12.20
CA LEU A 20 -22.13 1.51 -13.20
C LEU A 20 -21.92 2.01 -14.63
N ARG A 21 -22.35 3.23 -14.97
CA ARG A 21 -22.04 3.88 -16.25
C ARG A 21 -20.54 4.10 -16.39
N GLY A 22 -19.85 4.55 -15.35
CA GLY A 22 -18.39 4.70 -15.33
C GLY A 22 -17.67 3.38 -15.54
N LEU A 23 -18.12 2.31 -14.88
CA LEU A 23 -17.59 0.97 -15.05
C LEU A 23 -17.72 0.50 -16.52
N VAL A 24 -18.90 0.63 -17.11
CA VAL A 24 -19.16 0.19 -18.49
C VAL A 24 -18.42 1.08 -19.50
N ALA A 25 -18.32 2.37 -19.26
CA ALA A 25 -17.55 3.28 -20.11
C ALA A 25 -16.07 2.92 -20.17
N SER A 26 -15.51 2.40 -19.08
CA SER A 26 -14.11 1.96 -18.99
C SER A 26 -13.88 0.50 -19.42
N ASN A 27 -14.97 -0.26 -19.65
CA ASN A 27 -14.89 -1.68 -20.00
C ASN A 27 -15.82 -1.98 -21.21
N PRO A 28 -15.30 -2.00 -22.44
CA PRO A 28 -16.08 -2.23 -23.65
C PRO A 28 -16.65 -3.67 -23.77
N TYR A 29 -16.26 -4.56 -22.86
CA TYR A 29 -16.69 -5.97 -22.86
C TYR A 29 -18.06 -6.19 -22.21
N VAL A 30 -18.62 -5.17 -21.56
CA VAL A 30 -19.88 -5.29 -20.82
C VAL A 30 -20.90 -4.23 -21.21
N ASN A 31 -22.15 -4.56 -21.04
CA ASN A 31 -23.29 -3.66 -21.24
C ASN A 31 -24.02 -3.41 -19.91
N LEU A 32 -24.79 -2.33 -19.84
CA LEU A 32 -25.60 -1.94 -18.69
C LEU A 32 -27.07 -1.82 -19.05
N ILE A 33 -27.95 -2.31 -18.19
CA ILE A 33 -29.37 -1.98 -18.14
C ILE A 33 -29.56 -1.00 -16.98
N PRO A 34 -29.57 0.32 -17.22
CA PRO A 34 -29.53 1.32 -16.13
C PRO A 34 -30.76 1.27 -15.23
N SER A 35 -31.96 1.03 -15.79
CA SER A 35 -33.22 0.96 -15.04
C SER A 35 -33.26 -0.18 -14.02
N GLU A 36 -32.54 -1.25 -14.30
CA GLU A 36 -32.50 -2.44 -13.45
C GLU A 36 -31.13 -2.63 -12.78
N LYS A 37 -30.17 -1.73 -13.02
CA LYS A 37 -28.79 -1.76 -12.46
C LYS A 37 -28.09 -3.10 -12.72
N VAL A 38 -28.27 -3.65 -13.92
CA VAL A 38 -27.70 -4.93 -14.35
C VAL A 38 -26.55 -4.67 -15.31
N VAL A 39 -25.35 -5.10 -14.93
CA VAL A 39 -24.19 -5.22 -15.83
C VAL A 39 -24.14 -6.65 -16.35
N PHE A 40 -23.92 -6.83 -17.65
CA PHE A 40 -23.84 -8.15 -18.25
C PHE A 40 -22.82 -8.23 -19.38
N ASN A 41 -22.29 -9.43 -19.62
CA ASN A 41 -21.38 -9.71 -20.73
C ASN A 41 -22.18 -10.10 -21.98
N PRO A 42 -22.27 -9.24 -23.02
CA PRO A 42 -23.00 -9.56 -24.24
C PRO A 42 -22.34 -10.66 -25.08
N HIS A 43 -21.04 -10.90 -24.89
CA HIS A 43 -20.25 -11.87 -25.67
C HIS A 43 -20.32 -13.30 -25.13
N SER A 44 -20.84 -13.48 -23.91
CA SER A 44 -20.99 -14.80 -23.32
C SER A 44 -22.14 -15.56 -23.97
N ASP A 45 -21.84 -16.73 -24.59
CA ASP A 45 -22.84 -17.63 -25.18
C ASP A 45 -23.35 -18.64 -24.16
N THR A 46 -24.41 -18.25 -23.46
CA THR A 46 -25.03 -19.06 -22.40
C THR A 46 -25.87 -20.24 -22.95
N SER A 47 -25.96 -20.40 -24.27
CA SER A 47 -26.49 -21.63 -24.86
C SER A 47 -25.52 -22.81 -24.78
N LYS A 48 -24.22 -22.53 -24.60
CA LYS A 48 -23.16 -23.52 -24.55
C LYS A 48 -22.64 -23.82 -23.14
N LYS A 49 -22.93 -22.96 -22.17
CA LYS A 49 -22.43 -23.08 -20.80
C LYS A 49 -23.49 -22.71 -19.77
N ILE A 50 -23.27 -23.10 -18.52
CA ILE A 50 -24.11 -22.68 -17.39
C ILE A 50 -23.87 -21.18 -17.14
N THR A 51 -24.93 -20.42 -16.94
CA THR A 51 -24.87 -18.99 -16.65
C THR A 51 -24.48 -18.76 -15.20
N ILE A 52 -23.52 -17.87 -14.95
CA ILE A 52 -23.13 -17.47 -13.59
C ILE A 52 -23.57 -16.02 -13.35
N ILE A 53 -24.51 -15.84 -12.42
CA ILE A 53 -25.04 -14.53 -12.02
C ILE A 53 -24.70 -14.28 -10.56
N SER A 54 -24.47 -13.03 -10.21
CA SER A 54 -24.34 -12.60 -8.83
C SER A 54 -24.98 -11.24 -8.61
N GLY A 55 -25.02 -10.79 -7.38
CA GLY A 55 -25.51 -9.47 -7.02
C GLY A 55 -25.59 -9.27 -5.52
N GLY A 56 -25.98 -8.06 -5.15
CA GLY A 56 -26.10 -7.61 -3.77
C GLY A 56 -26.17 -6.10 -3.71
N GLY A 57 -26.06 -5.51 -2.51
CA GLY A 57 -25.96 -4.06 -2.33
C GLY A 57 -24.74 -3.48 -3.05
N ALA A 58 -24.87 -2.24 -3.52
CA ALA A 58 -23.73 -1.43 -3.93
C ALA A 58 -22.90 -0.99 -2.70
N GLY A 59 -21.68 -0.48 -2.91
CA GLY A 59 -20.76 -0.06 -1.84
C GLY A 59 -19.69 -1.10 -1.50
N HIS A 60 -19.66 -2.20 -2.24
CA HIS A 60 -18.70 -3.29 -2.10
C HIS A 60 -17.81 -3.45 -3.33
N GLU A 61 -17.77 -2.44 -4.18
CA GLU A 61 -17.04 -2.46 -5.45
C GLU A 61 -15.56 -2.85 -5.25
N PRO A 62 -15.01 -3.67 -6.17
CA PRO A 62 -15.53 -4.05 -7.49
C PRO A 62 -16.66 -5.10 -7.51
N MET A 63 -17.06 -5.66 -6.38
CA MET A 63 -18.15 -6.63 -6.33
C MET A 63 -19.52 -5.92 -6.45
N HIS A 64 -20.47 -6.35 -7.28
CA HIS A 64 -20.35 -7.52 -8.12
C HIS A 64 -20.15 -7.13 -9.61
N GLY A 65 -20.50 -5.90 -10.02
CA GLY A 65 -20.47 -5.43 -11.42
C GLY A 65 -19.10 -5.55 -12.07
N GLY A 66 -18.02 -5.24 -11.32
CA GLY A 66 -16.65 -5.37 -11.79
C GLY A 66 -16.18 -6.81 -12.04
N PHE A 67 -16.91 -7.81 -11.56
CA PHE A 67 -16.63 -9.23 -11.82
C PHE A 67 -17.33 -9.79 -13.06
N VAL A 68 -18.07 -8.96 -13.81
CA VAL A 68 -18.65 -9.37 -15.07
C VAL A 68 -17.60 -9.31 -16.17
N GLY A 69 -17.39 -10.43 -16.84
CA GLY A 69 -16.39 -10.56 -17.90
C GLY A 69 -16.17 -11.99 -18.36
N GLU A 70 -15.19 -12.16 -19.20
CA GLU A 70 -14.81 -13.47 -19.73
C GLU A 70 -14.34 -14.40 -18.62
N ASN A 71 -14.81 -15.65 -18.63
CA ASN A 71 -14.44 -16.69 -17.65
C ASN A 71 -14.70 -16.28 -16.18
N LEU A 72 -15.69 -15.40 -15.95
CA LEU A 72 -16.10 -14.95 -14.64
C LEU A 72 -17.65 -14.83 -14.61
N LEU A 73 -18.26 -13.75 -14.12
CA LEU A 73 -19.70 -13.60 -14.13
C LEU A 73 -20.24 -13.25 -15.52
N ASP A 74 -21.41 -13.79 -15.87
CA ASP A 74 -22.16 -13.44 -17.07
C ASP A 74 -23.02 -12.20 -16.85
N ALA A 75 -23.53 -12.00 -15.63
CA ALA A 75 -24.24 -10.81 -15.22
C ALA A 75 -24.10 -10.56 -13.71
N ALA A 76 -24.23 -9.30 -13.33
CA ALA A 76 -24.32 -8.87 -11.95
C ALA A 76 -25.39 -7.79 -11.77
N VAL A 77 -26.15 -7.86 -10.67
CA VAL A 77 -27.18 -6.90 -10.33
C VAL A 77 -26.83 -6.15 -9.05
N SER A 78 -26.93 -4.81 -9.11
CA SER A 78 -26.65 -3.96 -7.95
C SER A 78 -27.95 -3.43 -7.35
N GLY A 79 -28.05 -3.53 -6.02
CA GLY A 79 -29.07 -2.84 -5.25
C GLY A 79 -28.70 -1.37 -4.96
N SER A 80 -29.38 -0.78 -4.00
CA SER A 80 -28.96 0.49 -3.41
C SER A 80 -27.72 0.27 -2.53
N VAL A 81 -27.13 1.36 -2.04
CA VAL A 81 -25.96 1.25 -1.16
C VAL A 81 -26.32 0.41 0.08
N PHE A 82 -25.57 -0.66 0.30
CA PHE A 82 -25.72 -1.62 1.38
C PHE A 82 -27.12 -2.30 1.48
N ALA A 83 -27.88 -2.28 0.40
CA ALA A 83 -29.20 -2.89 0.35
C ALA A 83 -29.37 -3.79 -0.87
N SER A 84 -29.94 -4.98 -0.67
CA SER A 84 -30.18 -5.97 -1.72
C SER A 84 -31.00 -5.40 -2.88
N PRO A 85 -30.74 -5.84 -4.13
CA PRO A 85 -31.56 -5.46 -5.28
C PRO A 85 -32.99 -6.01 -5.18
N SER A 86 -33.93 -5.34 -5.83
CA SER A 86 -35.32 -5.80 -5.90
C SER A 86 -35.45 -7.08 -6.73
N THR A 87 -36.50 -7.83 -6.48
CA THR A 87 -36.81 -9.04 -7.25
C THR A 87 -37.00 -8.78 -8.75
N LYS A 88 -37.48 -7.58 -9.14
CA LYS A 88 -37.55 -7.13 -10.53
C LYS A 88 -36.18 -6.98 -11.16
N GLN A 89 -35.25 -6.36 -10.48
CA GLN A 89 -33.88 -6.19 -10.95
C GLN A 89 -33.15 -7.51 -11.11
N ILE A 90 -33.28 -8.42 -10.14
CA ILE A 90 -32.69 -9.76 -10.21
C ILE A 90 -33.27 -10.57 -11.38
N MET A 91 -34.60 -10.54 -11.54
CA MET A 91 -35.25 -11.22 -12.64
C MET A 91 -34.83 -10.67 -14.00
N ALA A 92 -34.55 -9.38 -14.12
CA ALA A 92 -34.00 -8.78 -15.35
C ALA A 92 -32.65 -9.38 -15.72
N ALA A 93 -31.75 -9.63 -14.74
CA ALA A 93 -30.47 -10.29 -15.00
C ALA A 93 -30.67 -11.73 -15.53
N ILE A 94 -31.59 -12.50 -14.92
CA ILE A 94 -31.94 -13.86 -15.38
C ILE A 94 -32.49 -13.82 -16.81
N LYS A 95 -33.50 -12.98 -17.08
CA LYS A 95 -34.08 -12.87 -18.42
C LYS A 95 -33.11 -12.40 -19.49
N THR A 96 -32.11 -11.64 -19.12
CA THR A 96 -31.10 -11.13 -20.05
C THR A 96 -30.05 -12.18 -20.41
N LYS A 97 -29.65 -13.05 -19.47
CA LYS A 97 -28.49 -13.95 -19.68
C LYS A 97 -28.79 -15.44 -19.52
N SER A 98 -29.81 -15.85 -18.73
CA SER A 98 -30.02 -17.26 -18.43
C SER A 98 -30.53 -18.02 -19.62
N ASN A 99 -30.00 -19.23 -19.84
CA ASN A 99 -30.52 -20.23 -20.77
C ASN A 99 -31.31 -21.28 -19.99
N LYS A 100 -32.54 -21.61 -20.45
CA LYS A 100 -33.42 -22.56 -19.76
C LYS A 100 -32.90 -24.00 -19.78
N GLU A 101 -32.19 -24.40 -20.84
CA GLU A 101 -31.67 -25.75 -20.99
C GLU A 101 -30.40 -25.98 -20.19
N LYS A 102 -29.43 -25.07 -20.30
CA LYS A 102 -28.14 -25.17 -19.61
C LYS A 102 -28.23 -24.89 -18.12
N GLY A 103 -29.08 -23.95 -17.72
CA GLY A 103 -29.27 -23.57 -16.32
C GLY A 103 -28.41 -22.40 -15.87
N THR A 104 -28.63 -21.98 -14.63
CA THR A 104 -28.04 -20.80 -14.02
C THR A 104 -27.66 -21.09 -12.58
N ILE A 105 -26.43 -20.69 -12.19
CA ILE A 105 -26.04 -20.58 -10.79
C ILE A 105 -26.07 -19.11 -10.39
N ILE A 106 -26.74 -18.81 -9.29
CA ILE A 106 -26.73 -17.50 -8.66
C ILE A 106 -25.88 -17.58 -7.41
N VAL A 107 -24.79 -16.82 -7.40
CA VAL A 107 -23.88 -16.72 -6.23
C VAL A 107 -24.28 -15.50 -5.42
N ILE A 108 -24.59 -15.68 -4.15
CA ILE A 108 -24.96 -14.60 -3.22
C ILE A 108 -24.17 -14.72 -1.92
N LYS A 109 -24.02 -13.60 -1.22
CA LYS A 109 -23.50 -13.59 0.14
C LYS A 109 -24.61 -13.94 1.13
N ASN A 110 -24.25 -14.59 2.25
CA ASN A 110 -25.20 -14.98 3.30
C ASN A 110 -25.65 -13.77 4.14
N TYR A 111 -26.52 -12.93 3.54
CA TYR A 111 -27.24 -11.85 4.23
C TYR A 111 -28.74 -12.06 4.03
N THR A 112 -29.54 -11.79 5.07
CA THR A 112 -30.97 -12.07 5.08
C THR A 112 -31.70 -11.43 3.89
N GLY A 113 -31.38 -10.18 3.54
CA GLY A 113 -31.98 -9.51 2.40
C GLY A 113 -31.67 -10.21 1.08
N ASP A 114 -30.41 -10.57 0.83
CA ASP A 114 -29.98 -11.27 -0.38
C ASP A 114 -30.65 -12.63 -0.48
N ILE A 115 -30.67 -13.43 0.60
CA ILE A 115 -31.30 -14.75 0.63
C ILE A 115 -32.79 -14.67 0.25
N LEU A 116 -33.52 -13.71 0.83
CA LEU A 116 -34.94 -13.56 0.60
C LEU A 116 -35.24 -13.09 -0.84
N HIS A 117 -34.55 -12.06 -1.32
CA HIS A 117 -34.81 -11.51 -2.65
C HIS A 117 -34.37 -12.45 -3.78
N PHE A 118 -33.15 -13.01 -3.69
CA PHE A 118 -32.67 -13.96 -4.70
C PHE A 118 -33.37 -15.31 -4.61
N GLY A 119 -33.71 -15.78 -3.41
CA GLY A 119 -34.50 -16.98 -3.21
C GLY A 119 -35.91 -16.89 -3.86
N LEU A 120 -36.62 -15.78 -3.63
CA LEU A 120 -37.90 -15.53 -4.27
C LEU A 120 -37.77 -15.52 -5.81
N VAL A 121 -36.70 -14.93 -6.34
CA VAL A 121 -36.48 -14.89 -7.79
C VAL A 121 -36.13 -16.27 -8.32
N ALA A 122 -35.34 -17.06 -7.61
CA ALA A 122 -35.02 -18.43 -7.99
C ALA A 122 -36.31 -19.27 -8.13
N GLU A 123 -37.23 -19.18 -7.17
CA GLU A 123 -38.51 -19.89 -7.24
C GLU A 123 -39.41 -19.39 -8.40
N ARG A 124 -39.46 -18.09 -8.65
CA ARG A 124 -40.17 -17.53 -9.82
C ARG A 124 -39.54 -17.99 -11.13
N ALA A 125 -38.23 -17.95 -11.26
CA ALA A 125 -37.52 -18.40 -12.44
C ALA A 125 -37.78 -19.90 -12.73
N LYS A 126 -37.75 -20.74 -11.69
CA LYS A 126 -38.14 -22.17 -11.80
C LYS A 126 -39.56 -22.34 -12.30
N SER A 127 -40.51 -21.54 -11.81
CA SER A 127 -41.91 -21.57 -12.29
C SER A 127 -42.05 -21.11 -13.74
N GLU A 128 -41.12 -20.30 -14.27
CA GLU A 128 -41.04 -19.89 -15.68
C GLU A 128 -40.21 -20.88 -16.54
N GLY A 129 -39.75 -21.99 -15.96
CA GLY A 129 -39.06 -23.08 -16.66
C GLY A 129 -37.52 -22.89 -16.74
N TYR A 130 -36.94 -21.98 -15.97
CA TYR A 130 -35.48 -21.89 -15.82
C TYR A 130 -35.00 -22.95 -14.82
N LYS A 131 -33.82 -23.53 -15.06
CA LYS A 131 -33.09 -24.34 -14.09
C LYS A 131 -32.17 -23.39 -13.29
N VAL A 132 -32.39 -23.25 -11.99
CA VAL A 132 -31.66 -22.30 -11.14
C VAL A 132 -31.20 -22.99 -9.86
N GLU A 133 -29.91 -22.84 -9.55
CA GLU A 133 -29.29 -23.21 -8.27
C GLU A 133 -28.69 -21.99 -7.57
N LEU A 134 -28.72 -22.01 -6.24
CA LEU A 134 -28.12 -20.94 -5.40
C LEU A 134 -26.85 -21.47 -4.73
N VAL A 135 -25.78 -20.69 -4.80
CA VAL A 135 -24.58 -20.88 -3.99
C VAL A 135 -24.49 -19.72 -3.01
N ILE A 136 -24.76 -20.01 -1.74
CA ILE A 136 -24.79 -19.02 -0.65
C ILE A 136 -23.44 -19.02 0.05
N VAL A 137 -22.70 -17.93 -0.10
CA VAL A 137 -21.34 -17.78 0.45
C VAL A 137 -21.40 -17.39 1.92
N SER A 138 -20.67 -18.14 2.74
CA SER A 138 -20.64 -17.99 4.20
C SER A 138 -19.22 -18.30 4.72
N ASP A 139 -18.30 -17.35 4.58
CA ASP A 139 -16.87 -17.54 4.86
C ASP A 139 -16.37 -16.82 6.13
N ASP A 140 -17.15 -15.90 6.71
CA ASP A 140 -16.75 -15.06 7.84
C ASP A 140 -16.69 -15.82 9.18
N VAL A 141 -15.50 -16.06 9.71
CA VAL A 141 -15.33 -16.74 11.00
C VAL A 141 -15.52 -15.83 12.23
N ALA A 142 -15.62 -14.51 12.05
CA ALA A 142 -15.95 -13.61 13.16
C ALA A 142 -17.31 -13.95 13.78
N VAL A 143 -18.21 -14.52 13.00
CA VAL A 143 -19.51 -14.99 13.44
C VAL A 143 -19.37 -16.41 13.97
N GLY A 144 -19.30 -16.55 15.31
CA GLY A 144 -19.21 -17.84 15.98
C GLY A 144 -20.51 -18.66 15.90
N ARG A 145 -20.39 -19.98 16.09
CA ARG A 145 -21.51 -20.95 16.05
C ARG A 145 -22.54 -20.69 17.14
N GLU A 146 -22.09 -20.19 18.31
CA GLU A 146 -22.99 -19.92 19.44
C GLU A 146 -23.78 -18.64 19.30
N GLN A 147 -23.12 -17.60 18.76
CA GLN A 147 -23.69 -16.26 18.65
C GLN A 147 -24.80 -16.18 17.62
N ASN A 148 -24.76 -16.98 16.55
CA ASN A 148 -25.67 -16.84 15.40
C ASN A 148 -26.16 -18.18 14.85
N LYS A 149 -26.68 -19.04 15.69
CA LYS A 149 -27.15 -20.38 15.34
C LYS A 149 -28.18 -20.43 14.18
N MET A 150 -28.95 -19.35 13.98
CA MET A 150 -30.02 -19.31 12.98
C MET A 150 -29.61 -18.68 11.64
N VAL A 151 -28.66 -17.75 11.64
CA VAL A 151 -28.28 -16.98 10.43
C VAL A 151 -26.98 -17.51 9.81
N GLY A 152 -26.08 -18.06 10.61
CA GLY A 152 -24.79 -18.57 10.19
C GLY A 152 -23.76 -17.46 9.90
N ARG A 153 -22.65 -17.84 9.27
CA ARG A 153 -21.57 -16.92 8.89
C ARG A 153 -22.00 -15.96 7.81
N ARG A 154 -21.52 -14.71 7.85
CA ARG A 154 -21.68 -13.74 6.75
C ARG A 154 -20.83 -14.15 5.54
N GLY A 155 -21.15 -13.63 4.34
CA GLY A 155 -20.33 -13.78 3.14
C GLY A 155 -19.39 -12.58 2.97
N LEU A 156 -18.09 -12.83 2.81
CA LEU A 156 -17.04 -11.84 2.66
C LEU A 156 -16.19 -12.09 1.39
N ALA A 157 -14.87 -11.89 1.49
CA ALA A 157 -13.94 -11.91 0.36
C ALA A 157 -13.78 -13.29 -0.30
N GLY A 158 -14.10 -14.39 0.37
CA GLY A 158 -14.15 -15.72 -0.24
C GLY A 158 -15.13 -15.81 -1.41
N THR A 159 -16.13 -14.92 -1.48
CA THR A 159 -17.02 -14.78 -2.62
C THR A 159 -16.27 -14.58 -3.94
N ALA A 160 -15.12 -13.88 -3.93
CA ALA A 160 -14.32 -13.66 -5.12
C ALA A 160 -13.75 -14.98 -5.69
N PHE A 161 -13.35 -15.90 -4.82
CA PHE A 161 -12.92 -17.24 -5.25
C PHE A 161 -14.06 -18.01 -5.90
N ILE A 162 -15.24 -17.99 -5.31
CA ILE A 162 -16.41 -18.69 -5.87
C ILE A 162 -16.79 -18.13 -7.24
N HIS A 163 -16.80 -16.79 -7.41
CA HIS A 163 -17.01 -16.17 -8.72
C HIS A 163 -16.00 -16.65 -9.75
N LYS A 164 -14.71 -16.60 -9.38
CA LYS A 164 -13.62 -16.94 -10.30
C LYS A 164 -13.62 -18.41 -10.68
N ILE A 165 -13.78 -19.30 -9.70
CA ILE A 165 -13.77 -20.74 -9.91
C ILE A 165 -14.99 -21.17 -10.73
N LEU A 166 -16.21 -20.77 -10.35
CA LEU A 166 -17.43 -21.19 -11.07
C LEU A 166 -17.51 -20.59 -12.47
N GLY A 167 -17.13 -19.30 -12.64
CA GLY A 167 -17.10 -18.65 -13.94
C GLY A 167 -16.15 -19.34 -14.91
N SER A 168 -14.94 -19.66 -14.43
CA SER A 168 -13.92 -20.36 -15.21
C SER A 168 -14.32 -21.81 -15.49
N ALA A 169 -14.80 -22.55 -14.50
CA ALA A 169 -15.25 -23.93 -14.65
C ALA A 169 -16.38 -24.04 -15.67
N SER A 170 -17.39 -23.15 -15.56
CA SER A 170 -18.48 -23.11 -16.54
C SER A 170 -18.01 -22.83 -17.96
N ALA A 171 -17.01 -21.97 -18.13
CA ALA A 171 -16.52 -21.58 -19.45
C ALA A 171 -15.58 -22.63 -20.09
N THR A 172 -14.79 -23.34 -19.27
CA THR A 172 -13.74 -24.25 -19.75
C THR A 172 -14.11 -25.72 -19.66
N SER A 173 -15.25 -26.05 -19.01
CA SER A 173 -15.77 -27.43 -18.91
C SER A 173 -17.15 -27.50 -19.54
N PRO A 174 -17.24 -27.60 -20.89
CA PRO A 174 -18.51 -27.47 -21.63
C PRO A 174 -19.56 -28.59 -21.33
N ASP A 175 -19.09 -29.72 -20.85
CA ASP A 175 -19.94 -30.89 -20.54
C ASP A 175 -20.37 -30.94 -19.06
N VAL A 176 -19.97 -29.96 -18.24
CA VAL A 176 -20.39 -29.91 -16.85
C VAL A 176 -21.89 -29.67 -16.72
N ASP A 177 -22.57 -30.48 -15.90
CA ASP A 177 -23.98 -30.26 -15.58
C ASP A 177 -24.16 -29.26 -14.42
N LEU A 178 -25.38 -28.72 -14.30
CA LEU A 178 -25.73 -27.71 -13.33
C LEU A 178 -25.48 -28.17 -11.88
N LYS A 179 -25.77 -29.44 -11.58
CA LYS A 179 -25.61 -30.00 -10.25
C LYS A 179 -24.12 -30.09 -9.90
N SER A 180 -23.31 -30.66 -10.77
CA SER A 180 -21.84 -30.81 -10.56
C SER A 180 -21.15 -29.46 -10.34
N LEU A 181 -21.56 -28.43 -11.10
CA LEU A 181 -21.00 -27.09 -10.92
C LEU A 181 -21.49 -26.41 -9.63
N SER A 182 -22.76 -26.66 -9.25
CA SER A 182 -23.30 -26.19 -7.96
C SER A 182 -22.61 -26.88 -6.78
N ASP A 183 -22.38 -28.18 -6.85
CA ASP A 183 -21.68 -28.97 -5.84
C ASP A 183 -20.23 -28.46 -5.67
N LEU A 184 -19.54 -28.10 -6.75
CA LEU A 184 -18.23 -27.43 -6.69
C LEU A 184 -18.34 -26.12 -5.89
N GLY A 185 -19.32 -25.27 -6.18
CA GLY A 185 -19.52 -24.01 -5.45
C GLY A 185 -19.72 -24.21 -3.95
N HIS A 186 -20.52 -25.21 -3.58
CA HIS A 186 -20.75 -25.57 -2.18
C HIS A 186 -19.50 -26.15 -1.52
N ALA A 187 -18.74 -27.00 -2.20
CA ALA A 187 -17.48 -27.55 -1.70
C ALA A 187 -16.43 -26.47 -1.45
N ILE A 188 -16.29 -25.52 -2.39
CA ILE A 188 -15.41 -24.36 -2.20
C ILE A 188 -15.86 -23.54 -0.97
N ASN A 189 -17.15 -23.18 -0.87
CA ASN A 189 -17.69 -22.41 0.25
C ASN A 189 -17.46 -23.10 1.61
N LYS A 190 -17.61 -24.40 1.68
CA LYS A 190 -17.39 -25.20 2.89
C LYS A 190 -15.93 -25.14 3.39
N ASN A 191 -14.97 -24.94 2.46
CA ASN A 191 -13.54 -24.93 2.72
C ASN A 191 -12.92 -23.53 2.71
N LEU A 192 -13.77 -22.49 2.84
CA LEU A 192 -13.37 -21.08 2.96
C LEU A 192 -13.46 -20.59 4.40
N VAL A 193 -12.44 -19.82 4.81
CA VAL A 193 -12.44 -19.03 6.04
C VAL A 193 -11.94 -17.64 5.75
N THR A 194 -12.63 -16.62 6.28
CA THR A 194 -12.27 -15.20 6.14
C THR A 194 -12.43 -14.49 7.46
N LEU A 195 -11.51 -13.57 7.74
CA LEU A 195 -11.61 -12.66 8.88
C LEU A 195 -11.13 -11.27 8.47
N GLY A 196 -11.91 -10.24 8.80
CA GLY A 196 -11.57 -8.84 8.55
C GLY A 196 -11.10 -8.12 9.81
N ALA A 197 -10.28 -7.09 9.60
CA ALA A 197 -9.85 -6.15 10.63
C ALA A 197 -9.93 -4.73 10.05
N SER A 198 -10.43 -3.77 10.83
CA SER A 198 -10.54 -2.38 10.38
C SER A 198 -10.19 -1.40 11.49
N LEU A 199 -9.48 -0.34 11.11
CA LEU A 199 -9.14 0.76 12.01
C LEU A 199 -10.34 1.68 12.26
N ASP A 200 -11.32 1.70 11.34
CA ASP A 200 -12.51 2.51 11.48
C ASP A 200 -13.66 1.97 10.63
N ARG A 201 -14.85 2.46 10.88
CA ARG A 201 -16.05 2.15 10.12
C ARG A 201 -16.13 3.00 8.86
N THR A 202 -16.86 2.51 7.87
CA THR A 202 -17.11 3.27 6.65
C THR A 202 -18.14 4.36 6.86
N SER A 203 -17.96 5.48 6.17
CA SER A 203 -19.02 6.47 5.97
C SER A 203 -19.74 6.21 4.65
N VAL A 204 -21.04 6.50 4.60
CA VAL A 204 -21.86 6.30 3.39
C VAL A 204 -22.26 7.67 2.84
N PRO A 205 -22.06 7.94 1.53
CA PRO A 205 -22.46 9.20 0.94
C PRO A 205 -23.95 9.53 1.20
N GLY A 206 -24.21 10.73 1.69
CA GLY A 206 -25.57 11.20 1.98
C GLY A 206 -26.13 10.85 3.36
N LYS A 207 -25.42 10.05 4.17
CA LYS A 207 -25.73 9.92 5.61
C LYS A 207 -25.05 11.03 6.40
N LEU A 208 -25.69 11.46 7.49
CA LEU A 208 -25.11 12.43 8.41
C LEU A 208 -23.97 11.77 9.21
N GLU A 209 -22.87 12.49 9.42
CA GLU A 209 -21.73 12.01 10.24
C GLU A 209 -22.15 11.60 11.65
N GLU A 210 -23.17 12.26 12.20
CA GLU A 210 -23.75 11.99 13.54
C GLU A 210 -24.42 10.60 13.64
N GLU A 211 -24.74 9.97 12.49
CA GLU A 211 -25.34 8.63 12.44
C GLU A 211 -24.31 7.50 12.42
N ILE A 212 -23.00 7.83 12.35
CA ILE A 212 -21.92 6.86 12.24
C ILE A 212 -21.08 6.89 13.51
N GLU A 213 -21.10 5.79 14.25
CA GLU A 213 -20.20 5.60 15.39
C GLU A 213 -18.82 5.17 14.87
N PHE A 214 -17.90 6.12 14.75
CA PHE A 214 -16.50 5.84 14.42
C PHE A 214 -15.75 5.23 15.61
N THR A 215 -14.68 4.49 15.33
CA THR A 215 -13.77 3.97 16.36
C THR A 215 -12.96 5.11 16.98
N GLY A 216 -12.47 4.92 18.22
CA GLY A 216 -11.60 5.90 18.89
C GLY A 216 -10.19 5.94 18.27
N ASN A 217 -9.43 7.00 18.57
CA ASN A 217 -8.10 7.22 17.96
C ASN A 217 -7.08 6.10 18.16
N ASP A 218 -7.27 5.23 19.18
CA ASP A 218 -6.38 4.10 19.50
C ASP A 218 -7.21 2.82 19.64
N GLU A 219 -8.22 2.68 18.79
CA GLU A 219 -9.12 1.53 18.74
C GLU A 219 -9.23 1.01 17.33
N MET A 220 -9.48 -0.29 17.21
CA MET A 220 -9.81 -0.98 15.96
C MET A 220 -10.91 -2.00 16.22
N GLU A 221 -11.51 -2.52 15.14
CA GLU A 221 -12.46 -3.61 15.23
C GLU A 221 -11.96 -4.85 14.47
N LEU A 222 -11.93 -5.99 15.15
CA LEU A 222 -11.67 -7.30 14.56
C LEU A 222 -13.00 -7.99 14.27
N GLY A 223 -13.21 -8.41 13.03
CA GLY A 223 -14.46 -9.02 12.57
C GLY A 223 -15.58 -8.01 12.26
N LEU A 224 -15.23 -6.72 12.00
CA LEU A 224 -16.19 -5.74 11.48
C LEU A 224 -16.80 -6.25 10.16
N GLY A 225 -18.12 -6.15 10.05
CA GLY A 225 -18.84 -6.52 8.83
C GLY A 225 -18.80 -5.42 7.77
N ILE A 226 -19.05 -5.80 6.52
CA ILE A 226 -18.97 -4.89 5.37
C ILE A 226 -20.11 -3.86 5.29
N HIS A 227 -21.11 -3.93 6.18
CA HIS A 227 -22.16 -2.93 6.35
C HIS A 227 -22.06 -2.23 7.70
N ASN A 228 -20.86 -2.15 8.30
CA ASN A 228 -20.62 -1.65 9.67
C ASN A 228 -21.24 -2.51 10.78
N GLU A 229 -21.55 -3.80 10.53
CA GLU A 229 -21.96 -4.68 11.62
C GLU A 229 -20.80 -4.81 12.62
N PRO A 230 -21.03 -4.59 13.92
CA PRO A 230 -19.96 -4.47 14.89
C PRO A 230 -19.13 -5.75 15.04
N GLY A 231 -17.81 -5.57 15.10
CA GLY A 231 -16.84 -6.59 15.47
C GLY A 231 -16.44 -6.52 16.95
N THR A 232 -15.34 -7.14 17.28
CA THR A 232 -14.72 -7.04 18.61
C THR A 232 -13.79 -5.83 18.64
N LYS A 233 -14.08 -4.86 19.49
CA LYS A 233 -13.21 -3.69 19.71
C LYS A 233 -11.90 -4.12 20.39
N ILE A 234 -10.77 -3.64 19.89
CA ILE A 234 -9.43 -3.86 20.42
C ILE A 234 -8.79 -2.50 20.73
N LYS A 235 -8.21 -2.37 21.92
CA LYS A 235 -7.52 -1.18 22.40
C LYS A 235 -6.39 -1.59 23.36
N PRO A 236 -5.18 -1.03 23.24
CA PRO A 236 -4.70 -0.22 22.14
C PRO A 236 -4.64 -0.99 20.82
N ILE A 237 -4.46 -0.28 19.69
CA ILE A 237 -4.20 -0.94 18.40
C ILE A 237 -2.91 -1.76 18.53
N PRO A 238 -2.94 -3.09 18.31
CA PRO A 238 -1.76 -3.93 18.42
C PRO A 238 -0.79 -3.67 17.25
N ASN A 239 0.46 -4.09 17.39
CA ASN A 239 1.33 -4.14 16.23
C ASN A 239 0.79 -5.16 15.19
N ILE A 240 1.26 -5.06 13.95
CA ILE A 240 0.70 -5.84 12.84
C ILE A 240 0.90 -7.35 13.03
N ASP A 241 2.03 -7.79 13.59
CA ASP A 241 2.29 -9.21 13.82
C ASP A 241 1.34 -9.79 14.89
N GLU A 242 1.12 -9.07 15.98
CA GLU A 242 0.16 -9.46 17.02
C GLU A 242 -1.27 -9.54 16.48
N LEU A 243 -1.66 -8.58 15.63
CA LEU A 243 -2.97 -8.59 14.98
C LEU A 243 -3.13 -9.82 14.09
N ILE A 244 -2.16 -10.08 13.22
CA ILE A 244 -2.20 -11.20 12.27
C ILE A 244 -2.19 -12.53 13.00
N GLN A 245 -1.41 -12.69 14.07
CA GLN A 245 -1.43 -13.90 14.91
C GLN A 245 -2.81 -14.13 15.56
N LYS A 246 -3.47 -13.06 16.04
CA LYS A 246 -4.85 -13.15 16.54
C LYS A 246 -5.83 -13.54 15.43
N MET A 247 -5.65 -13.01 14.22
CA MET A 247 -6.48 -13.36 13.07
C MET A 247 -6.30 -14.83 12.70
N TYR A 248 -5.07 -15.32 12.59
CA TYR A 248 -4.81 -16.74 12.31
C TYR A 248 -5.31 -17.67 13.41
N HIS A 249 -5.24 -17.25 14.67
CA HIS A 249 -5.84 -18.03 15.74
C HIS A 249 -7.35 -18.23 15.52
N GLN A 250 -8.10 -17.18 15.18
CA GLN A 250 -9.54 -17.29 14.90
C GLN A 250 -9.85 -18.04 13.59
N LEU A 251 -8.99 -17.92 12.58
CA LEU A 251 -9.16 -18.60 11.28
C LEU A 251 -8.88 -20.10 11.35
N LEU A 252 -7.89 -20.53 12.14
CA LEU A 252 -7.26 -21.84 11.99
C LEU A 252 -7.22 -22.69 13.29
N SER A 253 -7.36 -22.06 14.49
CA SER A 253 -7.16 -22.81 15.73
C SER A 253 -8.26 -23.85 15.99
N PRO A 254 -7.93 -25.14 16.16
CA PRO A 254 -8.90 -26.15 16.55
C PRO A 254 -9.37 -25.99 18.01
N GLU A 255 -8.70 -25.17 18.81
CA GLU A 255 -9.07 -24.88 20.18
C GLU A 255 -10.25 -23.89 20.25
N ASP A 256 -10.40 -23.01 19.26
CA ASP A 256 -11.54 -22.09 19.13
C ASP A 256 -12.75 -22.82 18.52
N LYS A 257 -13.40 -23.68 19.30
CA LYS A 257 -14.53 -24.51 18.84
C LYS A 257 -15.70 -23.70 18.28
N ASP A 258 -15.82 -22.45 18.67
CA ASP A 258 -16.88 -21.56 18.20
C ASP A 258 -16.63 -21.08 16.76
N ARG A 259 -15.35 -20.85 16.37
CA ARG A 259 -14.92 -20.31 15.07
C ARG A 259 -14.21 -21.31 14.18
N HIS A 260 -13.87 -22.47 14.66
CA HIS A 260 -13.22 -23.53 13.88
C HIS A 260 -14.20 -24.15 12.87
N TYR A 261 -14.30 -23.55 11.68
CA TYR A 261 -15.21 -23.98 10.61
C TYR A 261 -14.55 -24.91 9.58
N VAL A 262 -13.25 -24.82 9.40
CA VAL A 262 -12.48 -25.63 8.45
C VAL A 262 -11.28 -26.23 9.15
N ASP A 263 -11.16 -27.54 9.06
CA ASP A 263 -9.97 -28.24 9.57
C ASP A 263 -8.79 -27.99 8.64
N PHE A 264 -7.62 -27.65 9.20
CA PHE A 264 -6.36 -27.54 8.51
C PHE A 264 -5.32 -28.47 9.13
N ASP A 265 -4.70 -29.30 8.29
CA ASP A 265 -3.45 -29.98 8.65
C ASP A 265 -2.29 -28.98 8.45
N PHE A 266 -1.75 -28.47 9.56
CA PHE A 266 -0.71 -27.44 9.56
C PHE A 266 0.58 -27.87 8.86
N GLU A 267 0.83 -29.17 8.76
CA GLU A 267 2.03 -29.74 8.13
C GLU A 267 1.87 -29.96 6.63
N ASN A 268 0.66 -30.39 6.19
CA ASN A 268 0.51 -31.02 4.88
C ASN A 268 -0.50 -30.35 3.95
N ASP A 269 -1.41 -29.50 4.46
CA ASP A 269 -2.46 -28.97 3.60
C ASP A 269 -1.93 -27.98 2.56
N GLU A 270 -2.50 -28.06 1.38
CA GLU A 270 -2.36 -27.12 0.28
C GLU A 270 -3.54 -26.15 0.30
N TYR A 271 -3.25 -24.88 0.06
CA TYR A 271 -4.23 -23.80 0.20
C TYR A 271 -3.88 -22.60 -0.68
N VAL A 272 -4.87 -21.71 -0.82
CA VAL A 272 -4.72 -20.40 -1.47
C VAL A 272 -4.97 -19.31 -0.44
N LEU A 273 -4.16 -18.26 -0.49
CA LEU A 273 -4.25 -17.08 0.37
C LEU A 273 -4.74 -15.87 -0.43
N LEU A 274 -5.68 -15.11 0.15
CA LEU A 274 -6.13 -13.84 -0.40
C LEU A 274 -6.11 -12.79 0.70
N ILE A 275 -5.43 -11.68 0.43
CA ILE A 275 -5.42 -10.47 1.26
C ILE A 275 -6.27 -9.43 0.54
N ASN A 276 -7.38 -9.08 1.14
CA ASN A 276 -8.36 -8.18 0.57
C ASN A 276 -8.30 -6.80 1.24
N ASN A 277 -8.22 -5.74 0.46
CA ASN A 277 -8.45 -4.37 0.90
C ASN A 277 -9.94 -4.13 1.10
N ILE A 278 -10.34 -3.66 2.27
CA ILE A 278 -11.75 -3.32 2.53
C ILE A 278 -12.13 -1.93 1.95
N GLY A 279 -11.16 -1.23 1.35
CA GLY A 279 -11.38 -0.03 0.52
C GLY A 279 -10.52 1.18 0.88
N GLY A 280 -10.22 1.39 2.15
CA GLY A 280 -9.49 2.58 2.63
C GLY A 280 -8.00 2.36 2.92
N THR A 281 -7.48 1.13 2.82
CA THR A 281 -6.07 0.83 3.03
C THR A 281 -5.26 1.15 1.78
N SER A 282 -4.14 1.87 1.94
CA SER A 282 -3.27 2.17 0.80
C SER A 282 -2.62 0.91 0.23
N SER A 283 -2.29 0.92 -1.07
CA SER A 283 -1.57 -0.22 -1.67
C SER A 283 -0.21 -0.46 -1.02
N PHE A 284 0.45 0.59 -0.52
CA PHE A 284 1.71 0.50 0.21
C PHE A 284 1.54 -0.34 1.49
N GLU A 285 0.56 0.00 2.32
CA GLU A 285 0.28 -0.73 3.56
C GLU A 285 -0.26 -2.13 3.28
N LEU A 286 -1.09 -2.30 2.25
CA LEU A 286 -1.66 -3.60 1.91
C LEU A 286 -0.59 -4.63 1.54
N TYR A 287 0.46 -4.24 0.80
CA TYR A 287 1.57 -5.14 0.51
C TYR A 287 2.46 -5.41 1.72
N ALA A 288 2.67 -4.42 2.62
CA ALA A 288 3.34 -4.65 3.89
C ALA A 288 2.55 -5.64 4.76
N ILE A 289 1.22 -5.47 4.87
CA ILE A 289 0.33 -6.41 5.57
C ILE A 289 0.43 -7.82 4.96
N ALA A 290 0.50 -7.92 3.63
CA ALA A 290 0.62 -9.21 2.96
C ALA A 290 1.92 -9.94 3.32
N GLU A 291 3.05 -9.22 3.43
CA GLU A 291 4.31 -9.79 3.90
C GLU A 291 4.22 -10.29 5.34
N HIS A 292 3.69 -9.46 6.25
CA HIS A 292 3.46 -9.88 7.64
C HIS A 292 2.49 -11.06 7.74
N ALA A 293 1.47 -11.11 6.88
CA ALA A 293 0.55 -12.25 6.83
C ALA A 293 1.27 -13.54 6.40
N LEU A 294 2.15 -13.46 5.41
CA LEU A 294 2.95 -14.61 4.97
C LEU A 294 3.98 -15.05 6.03
N ALA A 295 4.65 -14.09 6.67
CA ALA A 295 5.67 -14.37 7.69
C ALA A 295 5.10 -15.01 8.97
N ASN A 296 3.86 -14.64 9.36
CA ASN A 296 3.18 -15.17 10.55
C ASN A 296 2.25 -16.35 10.27
N LEU A 297 2.21 -16.87 9.04
CA LEU A 297 1.32 -17.95 8.66
C LEU A 297 1.75 -19.25 9.37
N PRO A 298 0.87 -19.88 10.18
CA PRO A 298 1.26 -21.05 10.96
C PRO A 298 1.32 -22.36 10.16
N LEU A 299 0.90 -22.32 8.87
CA LEU A 299 0.93 -23.48 7.99
C LEU A 299 2.32 -23.65 7.38
N LYS A 300 2.89 -24.87 7.42
CA LYS A 300 4.27 -25.13 6.97
C LYS A 300 4.46 -25.04 5.46
N ARG A 301 3.45 -25.44 4.70
CA ARG A 301 3.52 -25.31 3.24
C ARG A 301 3.26 -23.86 2.84
N LYS A 302 3.96 -23.39 1.83
CA LYS A 302 3.66 -22.09 1.21
C LYS A 302 2.32 -22.16 0.45
N PRO A 303 1.55 -21.06 0.40
CA PRO A 303 0.32 -21.04 -0.36
C PRO A 303 0.59 -21.29 -1.85
N LYS A 304 -0.27 -22.05 -2.51
CA LYS A 304 -0.17 -22.33 -3.96
C LYS A 304 -0.36 -21.06 -4.79
N ARG A 305 -1.17 -20.11 -4.31
CA ARG A 305 -1.39 -18.78 -4.89
C ARG A 305 -1.55 -17.78 -3.78
N VAL A 306 -1.08 -16.56 -4.02
CA VAL A 306 -1.26 -15.41 -3.14
C VAL A 306 -1.89 -14.29 -3.96
N TYR A 307 -3.05 -13.83 -3.54
CA TYR A 307 -3.75 -12.72 -4.18
C TYR A 307 -3.86 -11.54 -3.22
N VAL A 308 -3.45 -10.36 -3.68
CA VAL A 308 -3.47 -9.12 -2.91
C VAL A 308 -4.14 -8.04 -3.75
N SER A 309 -5.33 -7.61 -3.37
CA SER A 309 -6.08 -6.56 -4.07
C SER A 309 -7.31 -6.13 -3.27
N ASP A 310 -8.10 -5.22 -3.83
CA ASP A 310 -9.50 -4.99 -3.46
C ASP A 310 -10.40 -5.97 -4.24
N PHE A 311 -11.12 -6.81 -3.56
CA PHE A 311 -12.09 -7.76 -4.10
C PHE A 311 -13.50 -7.47 -3.59
N VAL A 312 -13.64 -7.29 -2.30
CA VAL A 312 -14.88 -6.94 -1.59
C VAL A 312 -14.58 -5.80 -0.64
N THR A 313 -15.21 -4.67 -0.84
CA THR A 313 -14.98 -3.48 -0.02
C THR A 313 -16.18 -3.12 0.86
N SER A 314 -15.97 -2.17 1.73
CA SER A 314 -16.98 -1.43 2.47
C SER A 314 -16.69 0.05 2.28
N PHE A 315 -16.93 0.57 1.08
CA PHE A 315 -16.56 1.93 0.65
C PHE A 315 -15.10 2.26 0.97
N ASN A 316 -14.89 3.14 1.95
CA ASN A 316 -13.61 3.71 2.36
C ASN A 316 -13.15 3.22 3.74
N SER A 317 -13.69 2.12 4.24
CA SER A 317 -13.25 1.55 5.52
C SER A 317 -11.76 1.20 5.48
N PRO A 318 -10.93 1.75 6.40
CA PRO A 318 -9.48 1.51 6.42
C PRO A 318 -9.17 0.17 7.09
N GLY A 319 -9.23 -0.88 6.31
CA GLY A 319 -9.06 -2.23 6.82
C GLY A 319 -8.66 -3.23 5.74
N PHE A 320 -8.44 -4.45 6.17
CA PHE A 320 -8.14 -5.59 5.32
C PHE A 320 -8.83 -6.86 5.83
N SER A 321 -8.89 -7.89 4.98
CA SER A 321 -9.28 -9.23 5.43
C SER A 321 -8.33 -10.28 4.87
N ILE A 322 -8.19 -11.38 5.64
CA ILE A 322 -7.43 -12.57 5.25
C ILE A 322 -8.44 -13.66 4.93
N THR A 323 -8.31 -14.27 3.75
CA THR A 323 -9.10 -15.41 3.31
C THR A 323 -8.20 -16.58 2.98
N LEU A 324 -8.55 -17.76 3.45
CA LEU A 324 -7.89 -19.02 3.13
C LEU A 324 -8.90 -19.96 2.48
N LEU A 325 -8.49 -20.60 1.37
CA LEU A 325 -9.20 -21.72 0.76
C LEU A 325 -8.35 -22.98 0.94
N ASN A 326 -8.84 -23.95 1.71
CA ASN A 326 -8.18 -25.23 1.86
C ASN A 326 -8.45 -26.12 0.62
N LEU A 327 -7.42 -26.35 -0.20
CA LEU A 327 -7.51 -27.19 -1.40
C LEU A 327 -7.48 -28.67 -1.06
N SER A 328 -6.72 -29.07 -0.04
CA SER A 328 -6.56 -30.48 0.34
C SER A 328 -7.88 -31.11 0.79
N ASN A 329 -8.74 -30.33 1.43
CA ASN A 329 -10.05 -30.81 1.88
C ASN A 329 -11.02 -31.07 0.72
N LEU A 330 -10.81 -30.45 -0.45
CA LEU A 330 -11.67 -30.72 -1.63
C LEU A 330 -11.62 -32.19 -2.04
N LYS A 331 -10.52 -32.90 -1.78
CA LYS A 331 -10.39 -34.35 -2.00
C LYS A 331 -11.32 -35.19 -1.14
N LYS A 332 -11.89 -34.62 -0.09
CA LYS A 332 -12.84 -35.28 0.83
C LYS A 332 -14.30 -35.00 0.44
N GLU A 333 -14.54 -34.08 -0.49
CA GLU A 333 -15.86 -33.72 -0.97
C GLU A 333 -16.24 -34.63 -2.15
N ASP A 334 -17.54 -34.95 -2.25
CA ASP A 334 -18.07 -35.74 -3.36
C ASP A 334 -18.33 -34.83 -4.58
N ILE A 335 -17.25 -34.41 -5.24
CA ILE A 335 -17.28 -33.53 -6.40
C ILE A 335 -16.45 -34.09 -7.55
N SER A 336 -16.83 -33.73 -8.79
CA SER A 336 -16.16 -34.19 -10.01
C SER A 336 -14.84 -33.47 -10.33
N PHE A 337 -14.47 -32.45 -9.54
CA PHE A 337 -13.31 -31.60 -9.78
C PHE A 337 -12.22 -31.84 -8.74
N THR A 338 -10.99 -31.77 -9.17
CA THR A 338 -9.80 -31.90 -8.31
C THR A 338 -9.31 -30.54 -7.80
N ASP A 339 -8.42 -30.56 -6.81
CA ASP A 339 -7.66 -29.38 -6.37
C ASP A 339 -6.84 -28.75 -7.51
N GLU A 340 -6.27 -29.57 -8.40
CA GLU A 340 -5.55 -29.07 -9.60
C GLU A 340 -6.50 -28.37 -10.58
N ASP A 341 -7.73 -28.85 -10.75
CA ASP A 341 -8.73 -28.17 -11.59
C ASP A 341 -9.09 -26.82 -11.00
N VAL A 342 -9.26 -26.72 -9.67
CA VAL A 342 -9.53 -25.46 -8.98
C VAL A 342 -8.37 -24.47 -9.19
N LEU A 343 -7.12 -24.90 -9.14
CA LEU A 343 -5.96 -24.04 -9.45
C LEU A 343 -5.99 -23.56 -10.91
N LYS A 344 -6.31 -24.44 -11.86
CA LYS A 344 -6.47 -24.07 -13.29
C LYS A 344 -7.61 -23.03 -13.47
N PHE A 345 -8.73 -23.20 -12.76
CA PHE A 345 -9.83 -22.22 -12.82
C PHE A 345 -9.40 -20.86 -12.24
N LEU A 346 -8.61 -20.83 -11.19
CA LEU A 346 -8.03 -19.60 -10.65
C LEU A 346 -7.04 -18.95 -11.64
N ASP A 347 -6.27 -19.75 -12.36
CA ASP A 347 -5.29 -19.31 -13.36
C ASP A 347 -5.92 -19.06 -14.76
N THR A 348 -7.22 -19.27 -14.95
CA THR A 348 -7.88 -18.98 -16.23
C THR A 348 -7.93 -17.46 -16.48
N PRO A 349 -7.51 -16.97 -17.65
CA PRO A 349 -7.55 -15.54 -17.97
C PRO A 349 -8.96 -14.94 -17.91
N THR A 350 -9.04 -13.68 -17.50
CA THR A 350 -10.28 -12.90 -17.49
C THR A 350 -9.99 -11.43 -17.82
N ASN A 351 -10.97 -10.77 -18.42
CA ASN A 351 -10.94 -9.32 -18.69
C ASN A 351 -11.84 -8.52 -17.73
N ALA A 352 -12.39 -9.19 -16.71
CA ALA A 352 -13.20 -8.52 -15.70
C ALA A 352 -12.35 -7.61 -14.81
N PRO A 353 -12.64 -6.30 -14.71
CA PRO A 353 -11.78 -5.36 -13.98
C PRO A 353 -11.74 -5.59 -12.46
N GLY A 354 -12.69 -6.33 -11.90
CA GLY A 354 -12.73 -6.69 -10.49
C GLY A 354 -11.75 -7.80 -10.10
N TRP A 355 -11.29 -8.60 -11.07
CA TRP A 355 -10.21 -9.56 -10.85
C TRP A 355 -8.89 -8.93 -11.29
N LYS A 356 -8.31 -8.11 -10.43
CA LYS A 356 -7.08 -7.34 -10.71
C LYS A 356 -5.79 -8.15 -10.68
N PRO A 357 -5.64 -9.25 -9.90
CA PRO A 357 -4.43 -10.04 -9.92
C PRO A 357 -4.08 -10.52 -11.31
N LYS A 358 -2.80 -10.39 -11.67
CA LYS A 358 -2.30 -10.96 -12.92
C LYS A 358 -2.30 -12.47 -12.84
N ILE A 359 -2.57 -13.10 -13.97
CA ILE A 359 -2.59 -14.55 -14.10
C ILE A 359 -1.23 -15.01 -14.61
N TYR A 360 -0.68 -15.99 -13.92
CA TYR A 360 0.60 -16.58 -14.23
C TYR A 360 0.44 -18.10 -14.38
N ASP A 361 1.28 -18.70 -15.21
CA ASP A 361 1.37 -20.15 -15.31
C ASP A 361 1.82 -20.77 -13.98
N SER A 362 1.37 -22.00 -13.72
CA SER A 362 1.71 -22.73 -12.50
C SER A 362 3.21 -22.86 -12.27
N GLU A 363 4.01 -22.96 -13.35
CA GLU A 363 5.48 -23.01 -13.26
C GLU A 363 6.08 -21.74 -12.66
N ILE A 364 5.53 -20.57 -13.03
CA ILE A 364 5.96 -19.27 -12.47
C ILE A 364 5.62 -19.19 -11.00
N TRP A 365 4.41 -19.60 -10.61
CA TRP A 365 4.02 -19.67 -9.20
C TRP A 365 4.93 -20.60 -8.38
N ASN A 366 5.37 -21.71 -8.97
CA ASN A 366 6.24 -22.68 -8.31
C ASN A 366 7.71 -22.22 -8.25
N SER A 367 8.16 -21.34 -9.17
CA SER A 367 9.55 -20.85 -9.20
C SER A 367 9.91 -19.95 -8.04
N GLN A 368 8.94 -19.29 -7.47
CA GLN A 368 9.01 -18.34 -6.34
C GLN A 368 9.99 -17.17 -6.57
N ASN A 369 9.57 -15.99 -6.20
CA ASN A 369 10.46 -14.83 -6.12
C ASN A 369 11.52 -15.09 -5.05
N LYS A 370 12.76 -14.71 -5.32
CA LYS A 370 13.87 -14.79 -4.38
C LYS A 370 14.38 -13.39 -4.14
N GLU A 371 14.67 -13.09 -2.90
CA GLU A 371 15.54 -11.99 -2.59
C GLU A 371 16.94 -12.32 -3.08
N ILE A 372 17.57 -11.34 -3.69
CA ILE A 372 18.96 -11.46 -4.15
C ILE A 372 19.80 -10.43 -3.40
N GLU A 373 21.02 -10.82 -3.06
CA GLU A 373 21.98 -9.92 -2.46
C GLU A 373 22.31 -8.78 -3.43
N SER A 374 22.58 -7.60 -2.85
CA SER A 374 22.97 -6.43 -3.63
C SER A 374 24.21 -6.76 -4.47
N PRO A 375 24.22 -6.45 -5.77
CA PRO A 375 25.42 -6.56 -6.59
C PRO A 375 26.47 -5.49 -6.24
N MET A 376 26.11 -4.50 -5.43
CA MET A 376 27.00 -3.43 -4.98
C MET A 376 28.03 -4.02 -3.99
N LYS A 377 29.30 -3.93 -4.35
CA LYS A 377 30.41 -4.20 -3.44
C LYS A 377 30.92 -2.86 -2.94
N ASN A 378 31.26 -2.81 -1.67
CA ASN A 378 31.94 -1.63 -1.12
C ASN A 378 33.20 -1.38 -1.94
N GLU A 379 33.26 -0.24 -2.64
CA GLU A 379 34.45 0.17 -3.36
C GLU A 379 35.57 0.41 -2.35
N THR A 380 36.76 -0.11 -2.62
CA THR A 380 37.91 0.15 -1.77
C THR A 380 38.33 1.59 -1.96
N LEU A 381 38.07 2.45 -0.96
CA LEU A 381 38.52 3.83 -0.98
C LEU A 381 40.05 3.87 -1.00
N THR A 382 40.60 4.69 -1.88
CA THR A 382 42.06 4.86 -1.98
C THR A 382 42.54 5.89 -0.97
N SER A 383 43.55 5.54 -0.17
CA SER A 383 44.25 6.47 0.70
C SER A 383 45.01 7.52 -0.11
N SER A 384 45.26 8.68 0.51
CA SER A 384 46.08 9.77 -0.06
C SER A 384 47.34 10.00 0.76
N ASP A 385 48.29 10.77 0.17
CA ASP A 385 49.49 11.24 0.89
C ASP A 385 49.20 12.46 1.78
N LEU A 386 47.98 13.03 1.66
CA LEU A 386 47.57 14.19 2.47
C LEU A 386 47.40 13.81 3.93
N LYS A 387 47.82 14.66 4.84
CA LYS A 387 47.66 14.45 6.28
C LYS A 387 47.08 15.66 6.98
N ILE A 388 46.17 15.38 7.91
CA ILE A 388 45.59 16.35 8.84
C ILE A 388 45.73 15.84 10.28
N ASP A 389 45.44 16.69 11.25
CA ASP A 389 45.26 16.27 12.64
C ASP A 389 43.90 15.54 12.79
N GLY A 390 43.95 14.21 12.79
CA GLY A 390 42.75 13.36 12.84
C GLY A 390 41.95 13.54 14.13
N GLN A 391 42.59 13.79 15.28
CA GLN A 391 41.87 13.99 16.55
C GLN A 391 41.14 15.35 16.56
N LYS A 392 41.79 16.38 16.06
CA LYS A 392 41.15 17.69 15.90
C LYS A 392 39.98 17.60 14.93
N PHE A 393 40.19 16.95 13.79
CA PHE A 393 39.11 16.73 12.80
C PHE A 393 37.92 15.97 13.39
N GLU A 394 38.16 14.87 14.13
CA GLU A 394 37.11 14.14 14.82
C GLU A 394 36.30 15.03 15.77
N SER A 395 37.01 15.81 16.59
CA SER A 395 36.37 16.74 17.54
C SER A 395 35.47 17.76 16.83
N GLN A 396 35.93 18.31 15.70
CA GLN A 396 35.18 19.27 14.89
C GLN A 396 33.97 18.61 14.22
N LEU A 397 34.17 17.45 13.64
CA LEU A 397 33.08 16.67 12.99
C LEU A 397 32.00 16.31 13.99
N VAL A 398 32.37 15.74 15.13
CA VAL A 398 31.40 15.38 16.20
C VAL A 398 30.63 16.61 16.69
N ASN A 399 31.31 17.77 16.82
CA ASN A 399 30.63 19.02 17.22
C ASN A 399 29.66 19.48 16.15
N ALA A 400 30.04 19.45 14.86
CA ALA A 400 29.16 19.82 13.75
C ALA A 400 27.91 18.98 13.70
N LEU A 401 28.07 17.65 13.84
CA LEU A 401 26.93 16.71 13.81
C LEU A 401 25.99 16.88 15.01
N LYS A 402 26.54 17.19 16.20
CA LYS A 402 25.73 17.49 17.39
C LYS A 402 24.94 18.80 17.24
N VAL A 403 25.58 19.87 16.76
CA VAL A 403 24.88 21.15 16.51
C VAL A 403 23.77 20.96 15.49
N LEU A 404 23.98 20.13 14.46
CA LEU A 404 22.94 19.78 13.49
C LEU A 404 21.77 19.03 14.14
N LEU A 405 22.08 18.04 15.00
CA LEU A 405 21.04 17.27 15.71
C LEU A 405 20.26 18.14 16.71
N ASP A 406 20.89 19.11 17.34
CA ASP A 406 20.22 20.08 18.23
C ASP A 406 19.29 21.02 17.46
N GLU A 407 19.59 21.33 16.20
CA GLU A 407 18.73 22.15 15.32
C GLU A 407 17.66 21.33 14.57
N GLU A 408 17.72 19.99 14.57
CA GLU A 408 16.81 19.11 13.84
C GLU A 408 15.34 19.40 14.10
N PRO A 409 14.83 19.51 15.36
CA PRO A 409 13.41 19.75 15.60
C PRO A 409 12.91 21.05 14.98
N LYS A 410 13.78 22.05 14.90
CA LYS A 410 13.47 23.34 14.29
C LYS A 410 13.49 23.27 12.77
N ILE A 411 14.43 22.52 12.18
CA ILE A 411 14.51 22.27 10.75
C ILE A 411 13.26 21.53 10.28
N THR A 412 12.87 20.47 10.98
CA THR A 412 11.63 19.70 10.72
C THR A 412 10.38 20.57 10.82
N ARG A 413 10.30 21.42 11.86
CA ARG A 413 9.18 22.37 11.98
C ARG A 413 9.12 23.34 10.80
N TYR A 414 10.25 23.89 10.38
CA TYR A 414 10.29 24.79 9.22
C TYR A 414 9.87 24.08 7.96
N ASP A 415 10.36 22.86 7.74
CA ASP A 415 10.04 22.08 6.56
C ASP A 415 8.57 21.61 6.55
N THR A 416 7.96 21.34 7.70
CA THR A 416 6.52 21.03 7.81
C THR A 416 5.64 22.18 7.28
N VAL A 417 6.11 23.43 7.42
CA VAL A 417 5.37 24.59 6.91
C VAL A 417 5.62 24.84 5.42
N VAL A 418 6.84 24.60 4.95
CA VAL A 418 7.26 24.99 3.59
C VAL A 418 7.54 23.81 2.65
N GLY A 419 7.43 22.58 3.13
CA GLY A 419 7.74 21.37 2.40
C GLY A 419 6.86 20.20 2.85
N ASP A 420 7.48 19.04 3.00
CA ASP A 420 6.85 17.79 3.45
C ASP A 420 7.28 17.31 4.83
N GLY A 421 8.12 18.09 5.51
CA GLY A 421 8.49 17.88 6.91
C GLY A 421 9.59 16.83 7.14
N ASP A 422 10.30 16.38 6.11
CA ASP A 422 11.30 15.31 6.22
C ASP A 422 12.76 15.78 6.22
N CYS A 423 13.02 17.05 5.94
CA CYS A 423 14.37 17.61 5.81
C CYS A 423 15.21 17.44 7.10
N GLY A 424 14.62 17.73 8.27
CA GLY A 424 15.33 17.60 9.55
C GLY A 424 15.70 16.15 9.85
N GLN A 425 14.75 15.24 9.69
CA GLN A 425 14.98 13.80 9.90
C GLN A 425 16.04 13.26 8.94
N THR A 426 15.98 13.61 7.65
CA THR A 426 16.98 13.20 6.66
C THR A 426 18.39 13.63 7.06
N LEU A 427 18.55 14.88 7.52
CA LEU A 427 19.85 15.39 8.00
C LEU A 427 20.29 14.69 9.29
N ALA A 428 19.37 14.40 10.20
CA ALA A 428 19.66 13.67 11.43
C ALA A 428 20.07 12.21 11.15
N ASP A 429 19.46 11.55 10.20
CA ASP A 429 19.84 10.18 9.80
C ASP A 429 21.28 10.14 9.28
N GLY A 430 21.67 11.10 8.43
CA GLY A 430 23.06 11.27 8.00
C GLY A 430 24.04 11.52 9.15
N ALA A 431 23.68 12.44 10.05
CA ALA A 431 24.49 12.74 11.22
C ALA A 431 24.68 11.54 12.14
N ASN A 432 23.60 10.82 12.42
CA ASN A 432 23.63 9.63 13.28
C ASN A 432 24.41 8.48 12.64
N SER A 433 24.32 8.29 11.32
CA SER A 433 25.10 7.30 10.58
C SER A 433 26.61 7.54 10.75
N ILE A 434 27.07 8.78 10.57
CA ILE A 434 28.48 9.16 10.75
C ILE A 434 28.90 9.00 12.20
N LEU A 435 28.10 9.46 13.18
CA LEU A 435 28.39 9.29 14.60
C LEU A 435 28.49 7.84 15.05
N LYS A 436 27.66 6.98 14.46
CA LYS A 436 27.71 5.53 14.66
C LYS A 436 29.00 4.95 14.08
N ALA A 437 29.37 5.34 12.87
CA ALA A 437 30.59 4.89 12.22
C ALA A 437 31.85 5.29 13.00
N LEU A 438 31.91 6.50 13.56
CA LEU A 438 33.02 6.91 14.46
C LEU A 438 33.19 6.03 15.70
N LYS A 439 32.14 5.25 16.08
CA LYS A 439 32.19 4.31 17.21
C LYS A 439 32.49 2.88 16.78
N GLU A 440 31.94 2.45 15.66
CA GLU A 440 31.81 1.04 15.26
C GLU A 440 32.72 0.66 14.08
N ASP A 441 33.14 1.61 13.21
CA ASP A 441 34.00 1.34 12.05
C ASP A 441 35.46 1.67 12.42
N ASP A 442 36.22 0.65 12.80
CA ASP A 442 37.64 0.79 13.21
C ASP A 442 38.54 1.28 12.06
N ASP A 443 38.22 0.94 10.82
CA ASP A 443 38.97 1.35 9.63
C ASP A 443 38.76 2.86 9.37
N PHE A 444 37.53 3.34 9.43
CA PHE A 444 37.22 4.77 9.35
C PHE A 444 37.95 5.56 10.43
N LYS A 445 37.87 5.11 11.68
CA LYS A 445 38.46 5.76 12.84
C LYS A 445 39.99 5.82 12.77
N SER A 446 40.63 4.77 12.28
CA SER A 446 42.08 4.69 12.15
C SER A 446 42.65 5.59 11.05
N ASN A 447 41.81 6.00 10.08
CA ASN A 447 42.21 6.78 8.91
C ASN A 447 41.73 8.23 8.92
N LEU A 448 41.23 8.75 10.04
CA LEU A 448 40.78 10.16 10.17
C LEU A 448 41.85 11.22 9.86
N ASN A 449 43.10 10.83 9.83
CA ASN A 449 44.21 11.69 9.44
C ASN A 449 44.41 11.84 7.92
N ASP A 450 43.72 11.03 7.11
CA ASP A 450 43.68 11.14 5.64
C ASP A 450 42.37 11.82 5.20
N PRO A 451 42.39 13.07 4.77
CA PRO A 451 41.16 13.81 4.45
C PRO A 451 40.41 13.26 3.23
N VAL A 452 41.12 12.65 2.29
CA VAL A 452 40.51 12.05 1.09
C VAL A 452 39.73 10.78 1.45
N TYR A 453 40.39 9.91 2.21
CA TYR A 453 39.76 8.68 2.70
C TYR A 453 38.58 9.01 3.61
N THR A 454 38.80 9.90 4.58
CA THR A 454 37.78 10.28 5.57
C THR A 454 36.53 10.87 4.92
N LEU A 455 36.67 11.82 3.98
CA LEU A 455 35.54 12.41 3.29
C LEU A 455 34.91 11.43 2.31
N GLY A 456 35.66 10.49 1.74
CA GLY A 456 35.13 9.39 0.96
C GLY A 456 34.18 8.52 1.80
N LYS A 457 34.61 8.12 3.00
CA LYS A 457 33.77 7.37 3.95
C LYS A 457 32.54 8.15 4.40
N ILE A 458 32.70 9.43 4.72
CA ILE A 458 31.55 10.29 5.05
C ILE A 458 30.55 10.33 3.88
N THR A 459 31.04 10.37 2.64
CA THR A 459 30.18 10.34 1.45
C THR A 459 29.39 9.03 1.37
N GLU A 460 30.03 7.86 1.58
CA GLU A 460 29.35 6.56 1.63
C GLU A 460 28.24 6.56 2.71
N TYR A 461 28.53 7.01 3.93
CA TYR A 461 27.53 7.05 5.01
C TYR A 461 26.36 8.00 4.70
N VAL A 462 26.63 9.12 4.03
CA VAL A 462 25.58 10.06 3.57
C VAL A 462 24.74 9.43 2.48
N GLU A 463 25.35 8.77 1.49
CA GLU A 463 24.64 8.07 0.41
C GLU A 463 23.72 6.96 0.93
N ASP A 464 24.19 6.20 1.92
CA ASP A 464 23.44 5.09 2.51
C ASP A 464 22.28 5.54 3.42
N SER A 465 22.40 6.69 4.07
CA SER A 465 21.47 7.11 5.12
C SER A 465 20.58 8.29 4.74
N MET A 466 20.98 9.11 3.77
CA MET A 466 20.23 10.30 3.37
C MET A 466 19.57 10.11 2.01
N GLY A 467 18.24 10.03 1.99
CA GLY A 467 17.47 9.98 0.76
C GLY A 467 17.09 11.36 0.19
N GLY A 468 16.28 11.34 -0.85
CA GLY A 468 15.65 12.53 -1.42
C GLY A 468 16.63 13.58 -1.99
N THR A 469 16.16 14.83 -2.08
CA THR A 469 16.92 15.93 -2.67
C THR A 469 18.14 16.29 -1.84
N SER A 470 18.02 16.30 -0.52
CA SER A 470 19.13 16.62 0.39
C SER A 470 20.26 15.61 0.25
N GLY A 471 19.97 14.31 0.33
CA GLY A 471 20.98 13.26 0.14
C GLY A 471 21.73 13.42 -1.18
N GLY A 472 21.01 13.61 -2.29
CA GLY A 472 21.62 13.82 -3.59
C GLY A 472 22.55 15.05 -3.66
N LEU A 473 22.12 16.20 -3.11
CA LEU A 473 22.93 17.42 -3.11
C LEU A 473 24.21 17.28 -2.27
N TYR A 474 24.09 16.71 -1.07
CA TYR A 474 25.25 16.47 -0.19
C TYR A 474 26.23 15.46 -0.82
N SER A 475 25.73 14.34 -1.32
CA SER A 475 26.58 13.29 -1.92
C SER A 475 27.33 13.79 -3.15
N ILE A 476 26.66 14.53 -4.06
CA ILE A 476 27.31 15.12 -5.24
C ILE A 476 28.38 16.11 -4.84
N PHE A 477 28.08 16.97 -3.85
CA PHE A 477 29.05 17.98 -3.37
C PHE A 477 30.27 17.32 -2.70
N LEU A 478 30.04 16.33 -1.82
CA LEU A 478 31.11 15.62 -1.13
C LEU A 478 31.95 14.80 -2.10
N THR A 479 31.34 14.07 -3.03
CA THR A 479 32.06 13.34 -4.09
C THR A 479 32.93 14.26 -4.93
N ALA A 480 32.40 15.42 -5.30
CA ALA A 480 33.18 16.43 -6.03
C ALA A 480 34.33 17.01 -5.17
N LEU A 481 34.11 17.21 -3.88
CA LEU A 481 35.13 17.68 -2.95
C LEU A 481 36.26 16.65 -2.79
N VAL A 482 35.93 15.38 -2.59
CA VAL A 482 36.92 14.27 -2.55
C VAL A 482 37.76 14.26 -3.82
N LYS A 483 37.14 14.43 -4.99
CA LYS A 483 37.85 14.52 -6.27
C LYS A 483 38.84 15.67 -6.33
N GLN A 484 38.48 16.84 -5.82
CA GLN A 484 39.40 18.02 -5.81
C GLN A 484 40.53 17.82 -4.81
N LEU A 485 40.26 17.26 -3.63
CA LEU A 485 41.28 16.98 -2.64
C LEU A 485 42.32 15.96 -3.13
N LYS A 486 41.94 14.97 -3.93
CA LYS A 486 42.87 14.03 -4.58
C LYS A 486 43.91 14.74 -5.47
N GLN A 487 43.62 15.94 -5.94
CA GLN A 487 44.51 16.73 -6.80
C GLN A 487 45.33 17.77 -6.01
N THR A 488 45.02 17.93 -4.72
CA THR A 488 45.70 18.89 -3.82
C THR A 488 47.00 18.30 -3.34
N LYS A 489 48.05 19.13 -3.22
CA LYS A 489 49.36 18.68 -2.78
C LYS A 489 49.59 18.81 -1.27
N GLU A 490 48.93 19.79 -0.64
CA GLU A 490 49.00 20.04 0.80
C GLU A 490 47.70 20.67 1.30
N ILE A 491 47.35 20.43 2.56
CA ILE A 491 46.17 21.00 3.19
C ILE A 491 46.50 22.34 3.83
N SER A 492 45.80 23.38 3.37
CA SER A 492 45.82 24.73 3.93
C SER A 492 44.39 25.31 3.83
N VAL A 493 44.14 26.41 4.54
CA VAL A 493 42.82 27.08 4.44
C VAL A 493 42.52 27.49 2.99
N GLN A 494 43.55 27.95 2.25
CA GLN A 494 43.41 28.33 0.87
C GLN A 494 43.10 27.12 -0.03
N SER A 495 43.87 26.01 0.09
CA SER A 495 43.64 24.84 -0.75
C SER A 495 42.30 24.16 -0.48
N VAL A 496 41.81 24.20 0.76
CA VAL A 496 40.47 23.75 1.11
C VAL A 496 39.40 24.66 0.51
N GLY A 497 39.59 25.99 0.57
CA GLY A 497 38.71 26.96 -0.07
C GLY A 497 38.60 26.76 -1.59
N ASP A 498 39.75 26.50 -2.25
CA ASP A 498 39.80 26.20 -3.67
C ASP A 498 39.10 24.88 -4.01
N ALA A 499 39.30 23.84 -3.21
CA ALA A 499 38.65 22.54 -3.39
C ALA A 499 37.12 22.65 -3.22
N LEU A 500 36.63 23.38 -2.22
CA LEU A 500 35.21 23.65 -2.01
C LEU A 500 34.61 24.44 -3.17
N TYR A 501 35.34 25.46 -3.67
CA TYR A 501 34.92 26.25 -4.82
C TYR A 501 34.72 25.38 -6.06
N HIS A 502 35.69 24.57 -6.41
CA HIS A 502 35.58 23.66 -7.55
C HIS A 502 34.56 22.55 -7.31
N ALA A 503 34.38 22.05 -6.09
CA ALA A 503 33.32 21.09 -5.77
C ALA A 503 31.94 21.69 -5.99
N LEU A 504 31.74 22.97 -5.66
CA LEU A 504 30.48 23.67 -5.87
C LEU A 504 30.25 23.99 -7.35
N TYR A 505 31.20 24.70 -7.99
CA TYR A 505 31.03 25.28 -9.32
C TYR A 505 31.22 24.25 -10.45
N ASP A 506 32.20 23.37 -10.34
CA ASP A 506 32.55 22.37 -11.34
C ASP A 506 31.96 20.99 -11.00
N GLY A 507 31.38 20.81 -9.82
CA GLY A 507 30.70 19.61 -9.35
C GLY A 507 29.18 19.79 -9.26
N LEU A 508 28.72 20.30 -8.11
CA LEU A 508 27.30 20.38 -7.77
C LEU A 508 26.47 21.18 -8.77
N PHE A 509 26.97 22.31 -9.24
CA PHE A 509 26.25 23.21 -10.16
C PHE A 509 26.01 22.64 -11.56
N LYS A 510 26.58 21.48 -11.92
CA LYS A 510 26.21 20.74 -13.13
C LYS A 510 24.84 20.09 -13.03
N TYR A 511 24.41 19.76 -11.83
CA TYR A 511 23.21 18.98 -11.58
C TYR A 511 22.05 19.78 -10.97
N THR A 512 22.32 21.01 -10.50
CA THR A 512 21.28 21.91 -10.00
C THR A 512 21.40 23.31 -10.59
N ARG A 513 20.25 23.94 -10.84
CA ARG A 513 20.16 25.35 -11.24
C ARG A 513 20.03 26.29 -10.04
N ALA A 514 19.95 25.76 -8.82
CA ALA A 514 19.88 26.58 -7.61
C ALA A 514 21.11 27.47 -7.46
N ARG A 515 20.91 28.73 -7.14
CA ARG A 515 21.93 29.76 -6.89
C ARG A 515 21.43 30.62 -5.74
N VAL A 516 22.30 31.48 -5.22
CA VAL A 516 21.90 32.50 -4.23
C VAL A 516 20.66 33.26 -4.75
N GLY A 517 19.67 33.42 -3.89
CA GLY A 517 18.37 33.99 -4.22
C GLY A 517 17.29 32.97 -4.54
N GLY A 518 17.63 31.68 -4.60
CA GLY A 518 16.70 30.59 -4.90
C GLY A 518 15.93 30.05 -3.70
N ARG A 519 16.29 30.45 -2.50
CA ARG A 519 15.76 29.95 -1.23
C ARG A 519 15.99 28.44 -1.08
N THR A 520 17.27 28.08 -0.97
CA THR A 520 17.75 26.70 -0.82
C THR A 520 18.99 26.67 0.07
N LEU A 521 19.50 25.48 0.37
CA LEU A 521 20.80 25.32 1.04
C LEU A 521 21.96 26.07 0.34
N ILE A 522 21.85 26.35 -0.96
CA ILE A 522 22.85 27.08 -1.73
C ILE A 522 22.99 28.52 -1.25
N ASP A 523 21.93 29.11 -0.71
CA ASP A 523 21.96 30.46 -0.14
C ASP A 523 22.89 30.59 1.08
N THR A 524 23.20 29.48 1.74
CA THR A 524 24.20 29.38 2.81
C THR A 524 25.55 28.90 2.29
N LEU A 525 25.55 27.83 1.49
CA LEU A 525 26.75 27.16 1.04
C LEU A 525 27.59 28.03 0.10
N GLN A 526 26.95 28.64 -0.91
CA GLN A 526 27.70 29.43 -1.91
C GLN A 526 28.38 30.66 -1.30
N PRO A 527 27.72 31.50 -0.45
CA PRO A 527 28.41 32.61 0.19
C PRO A 527 29.61 32.20 1.09
N PHE A 528 29.45 31.05 1.79
CA PHE A 528 30.55 30.48 2.56
C PHE A 528 31.77 30.15 1.69
N VAL A 529 31.51 29.36 0.64
CA VAL A 529 32.55 28.91 -0.29
C VAL A 529 33.23 30.08 -1.01
N ASP A 530 32.45 31.03 -1.52
CA ASP A 530 32.98 32.20 -2.24
C ASP A 530 33.85 33.09 -1.32
N ALA A 531 33.40 33.32 -0.09
CA ALA A 531 34.15 34.12 0.87
C ALA A 531 35.46 33.42 1.29
N LEU A 532 35.43 32.13 1.55
CA LEU A 532 36.61 31.36 1.94
C LEU A 532 37.65 31.31 0.80
N HIS A 533 37.21 30.96 -0.41
CA HIS A 533 38.07 30.91 -1.60
C HIS A 533 38.73 32.26 -1.88
N LYS A 534 37.96 33.37 -1.79
CA LYS A 534 38.43 34.70 -2.12
C LYS A 534 39.39 35.29 -1.07
N THR A 535 39.15 34.98 0.22
CA THR A 535 39.82 35.69 1.32
C THR A 535 40.80 34.84 2.14
N GLY A 536 40.63 33.51 2.09
CA GLY A 536 41.32 32.60 3.03
C GLY A 536 40.96 32.84 4.50
N ASP A 537 39.88 33.58 4.78
CA ASP A 537 39.45 34.01 6.11
C ASP A 537 38.15 33.27 6.50
N LEU A 538 38.30 32.32 7.41
CA LEU A 538 37.19 31.48 7.84
C LEU A 538 36.10 32.27 8.58
N THR A 539 36.45 33.29 9.36
CA THR A 539 35.50 34.13 10.08
C THR A 539 34.56 34.85 9.09
N LYS A 540 35.13 35.45 8.05
CA LYS A 540 34.35 36.08 6.99
C LYS A 540 33.47 35.10 6.24
N ALA A 541 33.97 33.88 6.03
CA ALA A 541 33.16 32.83 5.37
C ALA A 541 31.95 32.41 6.21
N VAL A 542 32.13 32.24 7.52
CA VAL A 542 31.03 31.93 8.46
C VAL A 542 30.01 33.08 8.54
N GLU A 543 30.49 34.33 8.57
CA GLU A 543 29.61 35.51 8.54
C GLU A 543 28.79 35.58 7.25
N ALA A 544 29.42 35.27 6.10
CA ALA A 544 28.74 35.22 4.82
C ALA A 544 27.65 34.10 4.75
N ALA A 545 27.98 32.91 5.29
CA ALA A 545 27.00 31.80 5.42
C ALA A 545 25.80 32.19 6.28
N ASN A 546 26.08 32.79 7.46
CA ASN A 546 25.03 33.21 8.39
C ASN A 546 24.09 34.25 7.75
N LYS A 547 24.68 35.24 7.07
CA LYS A 547 23.91 36.25 6.34
C LYS A 547 23.04 35.62 5.25
N GLY A 548 23.63 34.75 4.44
CA GLY A 548 22.90 34.06 3.36
C GLY A 548 21.72 33.22 3.87
N CYS A 549 21.93 32.49 4.98
CA CYS A 549 20.84 31.73 5.62
C CYS A 549 19.70 32.65 6.10
N GLU A 550 20.04 33.73 6.83
CA GLU A 550 19.04 34.68 7.33
C GLU A 550 18.24 35.37 6.20
N GLU A 551 18.90 35.68 5.09
CA GLU A 551 18.25 36.30 3.93
C GLU A 551 17.19 35.41 3.30
N THR A 552 17.27 34.07 3.44
CA THR A 552 16.26 33.15 2.90
C THR A 552 14.84 33.40 3.44
N LYS A 553 14.71 34.00 4.61
CA LYS A 553 13.41 34.41 5.19
C LYS A 553 12.60 35.35 4.29
N ASN A 554 13.32 36.15 3.51
CA ASN A 554 12.74 37.20 2.65
C ASN A 554 12.66 36.80 1.19
N LEU A 555 13.17 35.60 0.84
CA LEU A 555 13.21 35.13 -0.53
C LEU A 555 11.96 34.32 -0.88
N ARG A 556 11.51 34.45 -2.13
CA ARG A 556 10.53 33.56 -2.70
C ARG A 556 11.19 32.24 -3.08
N ALA A 557 10.57 31.12 -2.72
CA ALA A 557 11.05 29.81 -3.15
C ALA A 557 10.94 29.65 -4.66
N SER A 558 12.04 29.29 -5.31
CA SER A 558 12.10 29.04 -6.75
C SER A 558 12.38 27.57 -7.09
N PHE A 559 12.70 26.77 -6.08
CA PHE A 559 13.07 25.36 -6.21
C PHE A 559 12.44 24.51 -5.13
N GLY A 560 12.35 23.21 -5.39
CA GLY A 560 11.82 22.24 -4.45
C GLY A 560 10.32 22.42 -4.18
N ARG A 561 9.80 21.71 -3.18
CA ARG A 561 8.38 21.71 -2.81
C ARG A 561 7.91 23.07 -2.30
N ALA A 562 8.78 23.81 -1.66
CA ALA A 562 8.50 25.17 -1.17
C ALA A 562 8.03 26.14 -2.29
N SER A 563 8.34 25.86 -3.58
CA SER A 563 7.86 26.67 -4.71
C SER A 563 6.35 26.58 -4.95
N TYR A 564 5.68 25.60 -4.37
CA TYR A 564 4.21 25.39 -4.45
C TYR A 564 3.45 25.96 -3.25
N VAL A 565 4.14 26.42 -2.21
CA VAL A 565 3.54 26.97 -0.98
C VAL A 565 3.26 28.47 -1.15
N ASN A 566 2.15 28.93 -0.57
CA ASN A 566 1.75 30.33 -0.67
C ASN A 566 2.71 31.24 0.13
N GLU A 567 3.07 32.41 -0.45
CA GLU A 567 3.98 33.38 0.20
C GLU A 567 3.51 33.84 1.59
N GLU A 568 2.22 33.87 1.84
CA GLU A 568 1.67 34.26 3.15
C GLU A 568 2.07 33.29 4.27
N GLU A 569 2.25 32.01 3.95
CA GLU A 569 2.68 31.00 4.93
C GLU A 569 4.14 31.17 5.33
N PHE A 570 5.00 31.64 4.41
CA PHE A 570 6.40 31.95 4.71
C PHE A 570 6.58 33.18 5.63
N LYS A 571 5.64 34.12 5.57
CA LYS A 571 5.65 35.38 6.34
C LYS A 571 5.07 35.22 7.73
N ALA A 572 4.41 34.12 8.02
CA ALA A 572 3.93 33.80 9.34
C ALA A 572 5.10 33.74 10.33
N GLU A 573 4.90 34.15 11.55
CA GLU A 573 5.92 34.11 12.64
C GLU A 573 7.21 34.93 12.38
N GLY A 574 7.17 35.95 11.52
CA GLY A 574 8.34 36.82 11.26
C GLY A 574 9.30 36.31 10.16
N GLY A 575 8.86 35.35 9.37
CA GLY A 575 9.59 34.77 8.26
C GLY A 575 10.34 33.48 8.64
N ILE A 576 10.11 32.45 7.85
CA ILE A 576 10.72 31.12 8.03
C ILE A 576 11.93 31.00 7.10
N PRO A 577 13.15 30.73 7.61
CA PRO A 577 14.30 30.48 6.76
C PRO A 577 14.16 29.15 6.02
N ASP A 578 14.95 28.96 4.96
CA ASP A 578 14.99 27.67 4.26
C ASP A 578 15.56 26.57 5.19
N PRO A 579 14.87 25.42 5.34
CA PRO A 579 15.30 24.33 6.23
C PRO A 579 16.69 23.79 5.86
N GLY A 580 16.97 23.59 4.57
CA GLY A 580 18.28 23.14 4.10
C GLY A 580 19.39 24.17 4.35
N ALA A 581 19.09 25.47 4.21
CA ALA A 581 20.02 26.55 4.53
C ALA A 581 20.39 26.55 6.02
N VAL A 582 19.43 26.29 6.92
CA VAL A 582 19.68 26.17 8.37
C VAL A 582 20.56 24.95 8.67
N GLY A 583 20.30 23.81 8.03
CA GLY A 583 21.10 22.59 8.20
C GLY A 583 22.57 22.79 7.82
N VAL A 584 22.81 23.39 6.64
CA VAL A 584 24.20 23.74 6.23
C VAL A 584 24.85 24.70 7.20
N LEU A 585 24.12 25.72 7.67
CA LEU A 585 24.66 26.68 8.64
C LEU A 585 25.02 26.01 9.98
N ALA A 586 24.20 25.09 10.45
CA ALA A 586 24.47 24.31 11.67
C ALA A 586 25.77 23.51 11.55
N LEU A 587 25.96 22.80 10.42
CA LEU A 587 27.20 22.08 10.15
C LEU A 587 28.41 22.99 10.10
N ILE A 588 28.34 24.13 9.37
CA ILE A 588 29.45 25.09 9.26
C ILE A 588 29.81 25.65 10.65
N LYS A 589 28.83 26.10 11.42
CA LYS A 589 29.06 26.66 12.78
C LYS A 589 29.68 25.61 13.70
N GLY A 590 29.08 24.46 13.81
CA GLY A 590 29.57 23.41 14.70
C GLY A 590 30.97 22.93 14.34
N PHE A 591 31.31 22.86 13.05
CA PHE A 591 32.68 22.50 12.61
C PHE A 591 33.70 23.58 12.95
N THR A 592 33.34 24.86 12.83
CA THR A 592 34.26 25.99 13.00
C THR A 592 34.42 26.47 14.44
N GLU A 593 33.46 26.17 15.33
CA GLU A 593 33.55 26.52 16.77
C GLU A 593 34.72 25.84 17.51
N LYS A 594 35.27 24.78 16.97
CA LYS A 594 36.39 24.00 17.52
C LYS A 594 37.73 24.29 16.84
N LEU A 595 37.78 25.28 15.96
CA LEU A 595 39.02 25.73 15.30
C LEU A 595 39.77 26.70 16.19
#